data_d3ab90020322e5f287ebea08947fdba8
#
_entry.id   d3ab90020322e5f287ebea08947fdba8
#
_cell.length_a   1.000
_cell.length_b   1.000
_cell.length_c   1.000
_cell.angle_alpha   90.00
_cell.angle_beta   90.00
_cell.angle_gamma   90.00
#
_symmetry.space_group_name_H-M   'P 1'
#
loop_
_entity.id
_entity.type
_entity.pdbx_description
1 polymer ?
#
loop_
_entity_poly.entity_id
_entity_poly.type
_entity_poly.pdbx_seq_one_letter_code
_entity_poly.pdbx_strand_id
1 'polypeptide(L)'
;MNSRGERRSPWLKITMNNESIDVVVIGSGIGGLCCAALLAKYGYRVMVCESHLIAGGAAHSFERDGYKFDSGPSLYSGLSSSPTNNPLRQVLDAIDEDLEWANYNVWGCRLPEGDFNAYVGADHFCEVLREFRGESAIAQWRKLQAEMKPLAVAVNALPPLAMR
;
A
#
# COMPACT_ATOMS: atom_id res chain seq x y z
N MET A 1 44.09 6.18 -21.44
CA MET A 1 43.58 4.80 -21.24
C MET A 1 42.52 4.87 -20.20
N ASN A 2 41.24 4.86 -20.60
CA ASN A 2 40.11 5.00 -19.71
C ASN A 2 39.14 3.87 -20.05
N SER A 3 39.23 2.77 -19.28
CA SER A 3 38.39 1.58 -19.43
C SER A 3 37.38 1.52 -18.30
N ARG A 4 36.31 2.28 -18.42
CA ARG A 4 35.07 1.95 -17.69
C ARG A 4 34.27 1.03 -18.59
N GLY A 5 34.34 -0.27 -18.28
CA GLY A 5 33.46 -1.28 -18.91
C GLY A 5 32.01 -1.01 -18.55
N GLU A 6 31.29 -0.36 -19.45
CA GLU A 6 29.83 -0.32 -19.40
C GLU A 6 29.30 -1.73 -19.61
N ARG A 7 28.85 -2.35 -18.53
CA ARG A 7 27.98 -3.54 -18.61
C ARG A 7 26.62 -3.09 -19.12
N ARG A 8 26.43 -3.06 -20.42
CA ARG A 8 25.09 -2.94 -21.02
C ARG A 8 24.31 -4.21 -20.68
N SER A 9 23.21 -4.04 -19.97
CA SER A 9 22.24 -5.11 -19.72
C SER A 9 21.77 -5.69 -21.06
N PRO A 10 21.84 -7.01 -21.29
CA PRO A 10 21.44 -7.61 -22.56
C PRO A 10 19.92 -7.61 -22.78
N TRP A 11 19.12 -7.09 -21.88
CA TRP A 11 17.66 -7.22 -21.86
C TRP A 11 16.90 -5.99 -22.37
N LEU A 12 17.55 -4.90 -22.71
CA LEU A 12 16.88 -3.69 -23.17
C LEU A 12 17.01 -3.49 -24.68
N LYS A 13 16.37 -4.33 -25.48
CA LYS A 13 15.92 -3.92 -26.81
C LYS A 13 14.58 -3.21 -26.66
N ILE A 14 14.60 -1.94 -26.31
CA ILE A 14 13.45 -1.07 -26.49
C ILE A 14 13.33 -0.85 -28.00
N THR A 15 12.44 -1.62 -28.64
CA THR A 15 11.98 -1.27 -29.98
C THR A 15 11.03 -0.08 -29.75
N MET A 16 11.55 1.12 -29.80
CA MET A 16 10.76 2.34 -29.83
C MET A 16 10.03 2.31 -31.17
N ASN A 17 8.78 1.87 -31.18
CA ASN A 17 7.86 2.33 -32.20
C ASN A 17 7.91 3.87 -32.16
N ASN A 18 7.83 4.52 -33.29
CA ASN A 18 8.00 5.98 -33.46
C ASN A 18 6.88 6.81 -32.75
N GLU A 19 6.35 6.29 -31.63
CA GLU A 19 5.32 6.93 -30.83
C GLU A 19 5.99 7.82 -29.78
N SER A 20 5.68 9.11 -29.84
CA SER A 20 6.18 10.07 -28.88
C SER A 20 5.62 9.78 -27.49
N ILE A 21 6.45 9.71 -26.46
CA ILE A 21 6.06 9.61 -25.05
C ILE A 21 5.78 11.04 -24.56
N ASP A 22 4.64 11.20 -23.87
CA ASP A 22 4.22 12.49 -23.33
C ASP A 22 4.82 12.73 -21.93
N VAL A 23 4.92 11.66 -21.11
CA VAL A 23 5.42 11.73 -19.73
C VAL A 23 6.31 10.55 -19.41
N VAL A 24 7.43 10.82 -18.74
CA VAL A 24 8.31 9.80 -18.16
C VAL A 24 8.21 9.86 -16.64
N VAL A 25 7.85 8.74 -16.01
CA VAL A 25 7.83 8.57 -14.55
C VAL A 25 9.08 7.80 -14.15
N ILE A 26 9.87 8.33 -13.23
CA ILE A 26 11.09 7.70 -12.74
C ILE A 26 10.79 7.01 -11.42
N GLY A 27 10.93 5.69 -11.41
CA GLY A 27 10.64 4.80 -10.29
C GLY A 27 9.24 4.19 -10.35
N SER A 28 9.18 2.87 -10.19
CA SER A 28 7.94 2.08 -10.18
C SER A 28 7.48 1.71 -8.76
N GLY A 29 7.80 2.50 -7.75
CA GLY A 29 7.16 2.40 -6.44
C GLY A 29 5.66 2.73 -6.53
N ILE A 30 4.89 2.44 -5.48
CA ILE A 30 3.42 2.65 -5.46
C ILE A 30 3.05 4.06 -5.93
N GLY A 31 3.75 5.10 -5.43
CA GLY A 31 3.48 6.48 -5.84
C GLY A 31 3.72 6.75 -7.32
N GLY A 32 4.82 6.23 -7.88
CA GLY A 32 5.14 6.35 -9.30
C GLY A 32 4.13 5.62 -10.16
N LEU A 33 3.76 4.39 -9.79
CA LEU A 33 2.73 3.60 -10.50
C LEU A 33 1.36 4.25 -10.44
N CYS A 34 0.94 4.78 -9.29
CA CYS A 34 -0.33 5.52 -9.17
C CYS A 34 -0.34 6.76 -10.06
N CYS A 35 0.74 7.54 -10.06
CA CYS A 35 0.88 8.71 -10.92
C CYS A 35 0.80 8.33 -12.41
N ALA A 36 1.55 7.31 -12.81
CA ALA A 36 1.56 6.83 -14.18
C ALA A 36 0.18 6.32 -14.64
N ALA A 37 -0.50 5.56 -13.78
CA ALA A 37 -1.83 5.02 -14.07
C ALA A 37 -2.88 6.14 -14.25
N LEU A 38 -2.89 7.14 -13.38
CA LEU A 38 -3.79 8.29 -13.51
C LEU A 38 -3.48 9.12 -14.76
N LEU A 39 -2.22 9.38 -15.08
CA LEU A 39 -1.84 10.07 -16.30
C LEU A 39 -2.27 9.29 -17.56
N ALA A 40 -2.08 7.97 -17.56
CA ALA A 40 -2.55 7.13 -18.65
C ALA A 40 -4.08 7.16 -18.78
N LYS A 41 -4.82 7.14 -17.66
CA LYS A 41 -6.29 7.31 -17.64
C LYS A 41 -6.72 8.66 -18.26
N TYR A 42 -5.92 9.72 -18.07
CA TYR A 42 -6.16 11.02 -18.71
C TYR A 42 -5.71 11.08 -20.18
N GLY A 43 -5.25 9.98 -20.77
CA GLY A 43 -4.91 9.88 -22.18
C GLY A 43 -3.48 10.23 -22.53
N TYR A 44 -2.59 10.43 -21.54
CA TYR A 44 -1.16 10.62 -21.78
C TYR A 44 -0.47 9.28 -22.08
N ARG A 45 0.48 9.31 -22.98
CA ARG A 45 1.38 8.16 -23.21
C ARG A 45 2.51 8.22 -22.19
N VAL A 46 2.46 7.30 -21.23
CA VAL A 46 3.35 7.31 -20.08
C VAL A 46 4.37 6.19 -20.18
N MET A 47 5.63 6.51 -19.90
CA MET A 47 6.72 5.54 -19.73
C MET A 47 7.14 5.56 -18.26
N VAL A 48 7.20 4.37 -17.64
CA VAL A 48 7.78 4.21 -16.30
C VAL A 48 9.16 3.60 -16.42
N CYS A 49 10.17 4.28 -15.85
CA CYS A 49 11.55 3.80 -15.79
C CYS A 49 11.87 3.33 -14.38
N GLU A 50 12.33 2.07 -14.26
CA GLU A 50 12.68 1.43 -12.99
C GLU A 50 14.14 0.94 -13.04
N SER A 51 14.88 1.13 -11.97
CA SER A 51 16.28 0.68 -11.85
C SER A 51 16.39 -0.73 -11.29
N HIS A 52 15.37 -1.20 -10.57
CA HIS A 52 15.32 -2.55 -10.03
C HIS A 52 14.69 -3.54 -11.03
N LEU A 53 14.99 -4.83 -10.87
CA LEU A 53 14.45 -5.89 -11.76
C LEU A 53 12.96 -6.14 -11.56
N ILE A 54 12.43 -5.79 -10.40
CA ILE A 54 11.04 -6.00 -10.01
C ILE A 54 10.40 -4.64 -9.73
N ALA A 55 9.25 -4.38 -10.35
CA ALA A 55 8.47 -3.19 -10.09
C ALA A 55 7.80 -3.26 -8.69
N GLY A 56 7.41 -2.10 -8.15
CA GLY A 56 6.68 -2.00 -6.88
C GLY A 56 7.44 -1.25 -5.78
N GLY A 57 8.72 -0.98 -5.96
CA GLY A 57 9.55 -0.33 -4.95
C GLY A 57 9.60 -1.17 -3.66
N ALA A 58 9.34 -0.58 -2.49
CA ALA A 58 9.30 -1.30 -1.22
C ALA A 58 8.13 -2.31 -1.11
N ALA A 59 7.12 -2.19 -1.98
CA ALA A 59 5.95 -3.07 -2.01
C ALA A 59 6.08 -4.23 -2.99
N HIS A 60 7.28 -4.49 -3.53
CA HIS A 60 7.46 -5.65 -4.40
C HIS A 60 7.46 -6.96 -3.60
N SER A 61 7.07 -8.04 -4.26
CA SER A 61 7.25 -9.39 -3.76
C SER A 61 8.26 -10.15 -4.61
N PHE A 62 8.88 -11.16 -4.04
CA PHE A 62 9.86 -12.02 -4.71
C PHE A 62 9.60 -13.49 -4.37
N GLU A 63 10.13 -14.37 -5.20
CA GLU A 63 10.04 -15.81 -4.99
C GLU A 63 11.43 -16.37 -4.70
N ARG A 64 11.49 -17.28 -3.73
CA ARG A 64 12.69 -18.04 -3.40
C ARG A 64 12.32 -19.45 -2.96
N ASP A 65 12.93 -20.44 -3.58
CA ASP A 65 12.75 -21.87 -3.27
C ASP A 65 11.26 -22.31 -3.33
N GLY A 66 10.46 -21.72 -4.25
CA GLY A 66 9.04 -22.00 -4.41
C GLY A 66 8.13 -21.28 -3.41
N TYR A 67 8.68 -20.42 -2.55
CA TYR A 67 7.93 -19.59 -1.61
C TYR A 67 7.89 -18.13 -2.07
N LYS A 68 6.75 -17.48 -1.88
CA LYS A 68 6.57 -16.04 -2.13
C LYS A 68 6.75 -15.25 -0.85
N PHE A 69 7.50 -14.16 -0.95
CA PHE A 69 7.82 -13.26 0.16
C PHE A 69 7.50 -11.83 -0.25
N ASP A 70 6.95 -11.07 0.69
CA ASP A 70 6.85 -9.63 0.57
C ASP A 70 8.14 -8.97 1.03
N SER A 71 8.64 -8.02 0.25
CA SER A 71 9.86 -7.28 0.59
C SER A 71 9.62 -6.20 1.65
N GLY A 72 8.39 -5.74 1.77
CA GLY A 72 7.95 -4.69 2.67
C GLY A 72 6.54 -4.92 3.19
N PRO A 73 5.57 -4.05 2.85
CA PRO A 73 4.23 -4.18 3.39
C PRO A 73 3.53 -5.45 2.87
N SER A 74 3.01 -6.25 3.79
CA SER A 74 2.23 -7.46 3.50
C SER A 74 0.74 -7.32 3.84
N LEU A 75 0.35 -6.26 4.55
CA LEU A 75 -1.03 -5.97 4.93
C LEU A 75 -1.41 -4.55 4.50
N TYR A 76 -2.55 -4.44 3.83
CA TYR A 76 -3.08 -3.18 3.29
C TYR A 76 -4.48 -2.92 3.83
N SER A 77 -4.58 -2.11 4.89
CA SER A 77 -5.86 -1.78 5.51
C SER A 77 -6.76 -0.97 4.58
N GLY A 78 -8.01 -1.40 4.45
CA GLY A 78 -9.03 -0.70 3.67
C GLY A 78 -8.91 -0.84 2.15
N LEU A 79 -8.05 -1.74 1.66
CA LEU A 79 -7.84 -1.90 0.22
C LEU A 79 -8.92 -2.77 -0.43
N SER A 80 -9.49 -3.75 0.29
CA SER A 80 -10.55 -4.65 -0.19
C SER A 80 -11.97 -4.09 -0.02
N SER A 81 -12.15 -2.88 0.51
CA SER A 81 -13.46 -2.26 0.71
C SER A 81 -13.65 -1.01 -0.14
N SER A 82 -14.90 -0.78 -0.59
CA SER A 82 -15.30 0.44 -1.28
C SER A 82 -16.70 0.86 -0.78
N PRO A 83 -16.93 2.14 -0.43
CA PRO A 83 -15.97 3.24 -0.40
C PRO A 83 -14.96 3.12 0.74
N THR A 84 -13.75 3.63 0.54
CA THR A 84 -12.67 3.61 1.53
C THR A 84 -11.85 4.89 1.49
N ASN A 85 -11.17 5.19 2.61
CA ASN A 85 -10.20 6.28 2.69
C ASN A 85 -8.77 5.85 2.33
N ASN A 86 -8.56 4.61 1.90
CA ASN A 86 -7.27 4.16 1.42
C ASN A 86 -6.94 4.80 0.07
N PRO A 87 -5.87 5.62 -0.05
CA PRO A 87 -5.57 6.35 -1.28
C PRO A 87 -5.27 5.44 -2.47
N LEU A 88 -4.65 4.27 -2.22
CA LEU A 88 -4.36 3.31 -3.28
C LEU A 88 -5.65 2.70 -3.85
N ARG A 89 -6.61 2.32 -2.97
CA ARG A 89 -7.91 1.83 -3.43
C ARG A 89 -8.65 2.88 -4.28
N GLN A 90 -8.57 4.14 -3.90
CA GLN A 90 -9.20 5.22 -4.66
C GLN A 90 -8.56 5.42 -6.05
N VAL A 91 -7.24 5.21 -6.17
CA VAL A 91 -6.58 5.18 -7.48
C VAL A 91 -7.09 4.00 -8.31
N LEU A 92 -7.17 2.80 -7.72
CA LEU A 92 -7.71 1.62 -8.40
C LEU A 92 -9.15 1.85 -8.87
N ASP A 93 -10.01 2.38 -8.01
CA ASP A 93 -11.38 2.75 -8.37
C ASP A 93 -11.41 3.79 -9.51
N ALA A 94 -10.51 4.78 -9.47
CA ALA A 94 -10.43 5.82 -10.50
C ALA A 94 -9.98 5.31 -11.87
N ILE A 95 -9.20 4.25 -11.93
CA ILE A 95 -8.74 3.64 -13.19
C ILE A 95 -9.57 2.42 -13.60
N ASP A 96 -10.67 2.14 -12.88
CA ASP A 96 -11.58 1.01 -13.09
C ASP A 96 -10.90 -0.37 -12.95
N GLU A 97 -9.91 -0.45 -12.04
CA GLU A 97 -9.20 -1.70 -11.75
C GLU A 97 -9.68 -2.31 -10.43
N ASP A 98 -9.94 -3.61 -10.43
CA ASP A 98 -10.22 -4.39 -9.25
C ASP A 98 -9.22 -5.55 -9.14
N LEU A 99 -8.82 -5.86 -7.90
CA LEU A 99 -7.83 -6.87 -7.60
C LEU A 99 -8.47 -7.98 -6.76
N GLU A 100 -7.94 -9.17 -6.91
CA GLU A 100 -8.28 -10.30 -6.07
C GLU A 100 -7.65 -10.13 -4.69
N TRP A 101 -8.47 -10.24 -3.63
CA TRP A 101 -8.06 -9.94 -2.26
C TRP A 101 -8.07 -11.17 -1.37
N ALA A 102 -7.02 -11.36 -0.60
CA ALA A 102 -7.02 -12.25 0.57
C ALA A 102 -7.27 -11.41 1.83
N ASN A 103 -8.40 -11.64 2.50
CA ASN A 103 -8.75 -10.89 3.70
C ASN A 103 -8.34 -11.65 4.96
N TYR A 104 -7.72 -10.93 5.90
CA TYR A 104 -7.37 -11.44 7.23
C TYR A 104 -8.35 -10.87 8.25
N ASN A 105 -9.01 -11.75 9.00
CA ASN A 105 -9.96 -11.36 10.05
C ASN A 105 -9.33 -11.44 11.45
N VAL A 106 -8.19 -12.09 11.57
CA VAL A 106 -7.50 -12.32 12.83
C VAL A 106 -6.00 -12.46 12.59
N TRP A 107 -5.20 -11.98 13.53
CA TRP A 107 -3.77 -12.27 13.62
C TRP A 107 -3.36 -12.50 15.08
N GLY A 108 -2.45 -13.42 15.28
CA GLY A 108 -1.89 -13.74 16.59
C GLY A 108 -0.89 -12.68 17.03
N CYS A 109 -1.03 -12.20 18.26
CA CYS A 109 -0.08 -11.31 18.92
C CYS A 109 0.61 -12.06 20.05
N ARG A 110 1.95 -11.97 20.13
CA ARG A 110 2.76 -12.52 21.20
C ARG A 110 3.45 -11.42 21.97
N LEU A 111 3.16 -11.33 23.24
CA LEU A 111 3.76 -10.38 24.17
C LEU A 111 4.40 -11.11 25.35
N PRO A 112 5.33 -10.51 26.10
CA PRO A 112 5.85 -11.10 27.32
C PRO A 112 4.79 -11.41 28.36
N GLU A 113 3.69 -10.67 28.36
CA GLU A 113 2.56 -10.81 29.27
C GLU A 113 1.59 -11.93 28.88
N GLY A 114 1.62 -12.39 27.63
CA GLY A 114 0.76 -13.46 27.12
C GLY A 114 0.44 -13.33 25.64
N ASP A 115 -0.13 -14.39 25.10
CA ASP A 115 -0.56 -14.47 23.70
C ASP A 115 -2.05 -14.11 23.60
N PHE A 116 -2.42 -13.40 22.54
CA PHE A 116 -3.83 -13.14 22.22
C PHE A 116 -4.07 -13.04 20.71
N ASN A 117 -5.31 -13.18 20.30
CA ASN A 117 -5.73 -12.95 18.94
C ASN A 117 -6.29 -11.52 18.78
N ALA A 118 -5.72 -10.76 17.86
CA ALA A 118 -6.29 -9.49 17.43
C ALA A 118 -7.29 -9.75 16.30
N TYR A 119 -8.55 -9.47 16.57
CA TYR A 119 -9.64 -9.54 15.59
C TYR A 119 -9.94 -8.17 15.01
N VAL A 120 -10.44 -8.16 13.78
CA VAL A 120 -10.97 -6.93 13.18
C VAL A 120 -12.21 -6.48 13.96
N GLY A 121 -12.19 -5.22 14.43
CA GLY A 121 -13.27 -4.61 15.19
C GLY A 121 -12.85 -4.15 16.59
N ALA A 122 -13.56 -3.15 17.10
CA ALA A 122 -13.20 -2.50 18.36
C ALA A 122 -13.56 -3.31 19.62
N ASP A 123 -14.63 -4.12 19.56
CA ASP A 123 -15.18 -4.79 20.74
C ASP A 123 -14.23 -5.87 21.27
N HIS A 124 -13.70 -6.72 20.40
CA HIS A 124 -12.73 -7.73 20.78
C HIS A 124 -11.45 -7.15 21.38
N PHE A 125 -11.01 -5.97 20.91
CA PHE A 125 -9.85 -5.33 21.50
C PHE A 125 -10.11 -4.85 22.93
N CYS A 126 -11.34 -4.43 23.25
CA CYS A 126 -11.72 -4.11 24.63
C CYS A 126 -11.69 -5.34 25.55
N GLU A 127 -12.04 -6.52 25.06
CA GLU A 127 -11.91 -7.76 25.82
C GLU A 127 -10.46 -8.10 26.13
N VAL A 128 -9.57 -7.98 25.15
CA VAL A 128 -8.12 -8.16 25.35
C VAL A 128 -7.59 -7.15 26.38
N LEU A 129 -7.97 -5.86 26.28
CA LEU A 129 -7.57 -4.85 27.24
C LEU A 129 -8.05 -5.18 28.66
N ARG A 130 -9.26 -5.69 28.80
CA ARG A 130 -9.83 -6.10 30.09
C ARG A 130 -9.02 -7.22 30.72
N GLU A 131 -8.70 -8.25 29.92
CA GLU A 131 -7.95 -9.41 30.36
C GLU A 131 -6.54 -9.02 30.83
N PHE A 132 -5.81 -8.25 30.03
CA PHE A 132 -4.40 -7.95 30.29
C PHE A 132 -4.17 -6.76 31.22
N ARG A 133 -5.11 -5.81 31.33
CA ARG A 133 -4.91 -4.51 32.02
C ARG A 133 -6.11 -4.05 32.86
N GLY A 134 -7.23 -4.77 32.84
CA GLY A 134 -8.43 -4.47 33.61
C GLY A 134 -9.29 -3.32 33.07
N GLU A 135 -10.36 -3.00 33.79
CA GLU A 135 -11.37 -1.99 33.37
C GLU A 135 -10.82 -0.58 33.20
N SER A 136 -9.78 -0.23 33.96
CA SER A 136 -9.14 1.10 33.85
C SER A 136 -8.54 1.33 32.46
N ALA A 137 -7.97 0.30 31.84
CA ALA A 137 -7.42 0.39 30.49
C ALA A 137 -8.53 0.61 29.44
N ILE A 138 -9.69 0.01 29.62
CA ILE A 138 -10.84 0.25 28.73
C ILE A 138 -11.30 1.71 28.84
N ALA A 139 -11.37 2.27 30.04
CA ALA A 139 -11.73 3.67 30.23
C ALA A 139 -10.73 4.63 29.54
N GLN A 140 -9.43 4.35 29.68
CA GLN A 140 -8.38 5.10 29.00
C GLN A 140 -8.45 4.98 27.48
N TRP A 141 -8.69 3.78 26.95
CA TRP A 141 -8.87 3.52 25.53
C TRP A 141 -10.06 4.29 24.96
N ARG A 142 -11.21 4.23 25.63
CA ARG A 142 -12.40 4.98 25.21
C ARG A 142 -12.19 6.48 25.21
N LYS A 143 -11.44 7.01 26.22
CA LYS A 143 -11.06 8.41 26.25
C LYS A 143 -10.18 8.76 25.04
N LEU A 144 -9.15 7.97 24.76
CA LEU A 144 -8.29 8.16 23.59
C LEU A 144 -9.10 8.14 22.27
N GLN A 145 -10.01 7.17 22.12
CA GLN A 145 -10.88 7.11 20.94
C GLN A 145 -11.74 8.37 20.79
N ALA A 146 -12.31 8.88 21.88
CA ALA A 146 -13.12 10.10 21.87
C ALA A 146 -12.28 11.32 21.44
N GLU A 147 -11.08 11.47 21.96
CA GLU A 147 -10.16 12.57 21.59
C GLU A 147 -9.67 12.46 20.13
N MET A 148 -9.44 11.24 19.65
CA MET A 148 -8.98 11.02 18.27
C MET A 148 -10.07 11.12 17.21
N LYS A 149 -11.34 10.94 17.59
CA LYS A 149 -12.46 10.94 16.64
C LYS A 149 -12.58 12.21 15.81
N PRO A 150 -12.48 13.43 16.35
CA PRO A 150 -12.52 14.65 15.56
C PRO A 150 -11.38 14.73 14.53
N LEU A 151 -10.19 14.28 14.90
CA LEU A 151 -9.02 14.25 14.01
C LEU A 151 -9.24 13.26 12.86
N ALA A 152 -9.75 12.07 13.16
CA ALA A 152 -10.08 11.08 12.14
C ALA A 152 -11.13 11.60 11.16
N VAL A 153 -12.18 12.28 11.67
CA VAL A 153 -13.20 12.92 10.83
C VAL A 153 -12.60 14.00 9.94
N ALA A 154 -11.72 14.85 10.48
CA ALA A 154 -11.07 15.91 9.71
C ALA A 154 -10.17 15.35 8.60
N VAL A 155 -9.37 14.32 8.89
CA VAL A 155 -8.53 13.66 7.88
C VAL A 155 -9.38 13.01 6.79
N ASN A 156 -10.47 12.36 7.16
CA ASN A 156 -11.38 11.70 6.22
C ASN A 156 -12.21 12.69 5.37
N ALA A 157 -12.34 13.94 5.82
CA ALA A 157 -13.02 15.00 5.06
C ALA A 157 -12.12 15.62 3.98
N LEU A 158 -10.79 15.40 4.04
CA LEU A 158 -9.89 15.83 2.97
C LEU A 158 -10.08 14.92 1.76
N PRO A 159 -10.40 15.46 0.57
CA PRO A 159 -10.48 14.62 -0.62
C PRO A 159 -9.08 14.04 -0.88
N PRO A 160 -8.90 12.71 -0.85
CA PRO A 160 -7.58 12.08 -0.97
C PRO A 160 -6.98 12.27 -2.37
N LEU A 161 -7.85 12.52 -3.35
CA LEU A 161 -7.47 12.88 -4.69
C LEU A 161 -8.13 14.23 -5.00
N ALA A 162 -7.37 15.31 -4.92
CA ALA A 162 -7.74 16.56 -5.55
C ALA A 162 -7.64 16.38 -7.08
N MET A 163 -8.49 15.49 -7.61
CA MET A 163 -8.62 15.32 -9.06
C MET A 163 -9.48 16.44 -9.60
N ARG A 164 -8.84 17.47 -10.09
CA ARG A 164 -9.42 18.48 -10.99
C ARG A 164 -8.50 18.70 -12.16
#